data_9cc9c08e0d6f21d7e3ce1cb775ea8e3a
#
_entry.id   9cc9c08e0d6f21d7e3ce1cb775ea8e3a
#
_cell.length_a   1.000
_cell.length_b   1.000
_cell.length_c   1.000
_cell.angle_alpha   90.00
_cell.angle_beta   90.00
_cell.angle_gamma   90.00
#
_symmetry.space_group_name_H-M   'P 1'
#
loop_
_entity.id
_entity.type
_entity.pdbx_description
1 polymer ?
#
loop_
_entity_poly.entity_id
_entity_poly.type
_entity_poly.pdbx_seq_one_letter_code
_entity_poly.pdbx_strand_id
1 'polypeptide(L)'
;MKTFNRRNFLRLTGLGAAGWVFLPQTFGFAGKQGLGKPIKIGWITDLHHGYCTDAQARLETFLATAEARNPDFIIQGGDFCHPTMEAEPFLKAWHQYKGAKYHVLGNHDMDKGSKQQIMEAWEMPSPYYALEQGDFRFLVLDCNYLLKDGQYIDYERGNFYIPLPNRDLVHPNQIEWLRGELAQTNKPCVIISHQSLDEIWGGYGVPNRLAVRKVIDEANNRPEGPKVIACFCGHHHLDDYSYINKVHYFQMNSASYYYAGEGFGSDGAKAMYKDPLFAFVTLDPAGSITIEGRQSSFLPPTPMQQKHPDAARISANISNRSVGINPVGWQGMK
;
A
#
# COMPACT_ATOMS: atom_id res chain seq x y z
N MET A 1 -35.57 13.32 -5.18
CA MET A 1 -36.20 12.19 -5.88
C MET A 1 -36.25 12.49 -7.36
N LYS A 2 -35.30 11.96 -8.15
CA LYS A 2 -35.44 11.87 -9.61
C LYS A 2 -34.88 10.50 -10.00
N THR A 3 -35.82 9.64 -10.39
CA THR A 3 -35.60 8.26 -10.84
C THR A 3 -34.93 8.24 -12.20
N PHE A 4 -33.80 7.52 -12.30
CA PHE A 4 -33.18 7.18 -13.58
C PHE A 4 -33.91 5.99 -14.22
N ASN A 5 -34.41 6.19 -15.42
CA ASN A 5 -35.23 5.23 -16.15
C ASN A 5 -34.35 4.43 -17.12
N ARG A 6 -34.30 3.10 -16.93
CA ARG A 6 -33.67 2.13 -17.81
C ARG A 6 -34.56 1.84 -19.02
N ARG A 7 -34.51 2.64 -20.08
CA ARG A 7 -35.05 2.28 -21.40
C ARG A 7 -34.55 3.25 -22.44
N ASN A 8 -33.47 2.87 -23.14
CA ASN A 8 -33.22 3.29 -24.52
C ASN A 8 -31.92 2.66 -25.02
N PHE A 9 -31.95 1.34 -25.17
CA PHE A 9 -30.91 0.63 -25.92
C PHE A 9 -31.57 -0.53 -26.64
N LEU A 10 -32.19 -0.24 -27.77
CA LEU A 10 -32.55 -1.20 -28.83
C LEU A 10 -33.30 -0.47 -29.94
N ARG A 11 -32.65 -0.21 -31.05
CA ARG A 11 -33.19 -0.23 -32.42
C ARG A 11 -32.18 0.42 -33.38
N LEU A 12 -31.55 -0.47 -34.16
CA LEU A 12 -31.33 -0.24 -35.59
C LEU A 12 -30.62 -1.49 -36.16
N THR A 13 -31.48 -2.44 -36.54
CA THR A 13 -31.14 -3.44 -37.54
C THR A 13 -31.67 -2.94 -38.88
N GLY A 14 -30.77 -2.78 -39.83
CA GLY A 14 -31.13 -2.47 -41.23
C GLY A 14 -30.23 -3.30 -42.15
N LEU A 15 -30.83 -4.22 -42.86
CA LEU A 15 -30.24 -5.07 -43.90
C LEU A 15 -29.74 -4.24 -45.10
N GLY A 16 -28.58 -4.63 -45.63
CA GLY A 16 -28.10 -4.18 -46.93
C GLY A 16 -27.00 -5.11 -47.45
N ALA A 17 -27.38 -6.02 -48.36
CA ALA A 17 -26.42 -6.86 -49.09
C ALA A 17 -25.75 -6.04 -50.22
N ALA A 18 -24.46 -6.16 -50.41
CA ALA A 18 -23.79 -6.28 -51.72
C ALA A 18 -22.27 -6.08 -51.63
N GLY A 19 -21.53 -6.93 -52.32
CA GLY A 19 -20.25 -6.59 -52.90
C GLY A 19 -18.98 -6.96 -52.14
N TRP A 20 -18.47 -8.20 -52.38
CA TRP A 20 -17.11 -8.57 -52.03
C TRP A 20 -16.12 -7.83 -52.95
N VAL A 21 -15.46 -6.82 -52.42
CA VAL A 21 -14.26 -6.25 -53.01
C VAL A 21 -13.08 -6.76 -52.19
N PHE A 22 -12.27 -7.64 -52.76
CA PHE A 22 -10.96 -7.98 -52.22
C PHE A 22 -10.03 -6.78 -52.31
N LEU A 23 -9.85 -6.06 -51.22
CA LEU A 23 -8.71 -5.15 -51.07
C LEU A 23 -7.53 -5.95 -50.49
N PRO A 24 -6.32 -5.75 -50.99
CA PRO A 24 -5.14 -6.39 -50.42
C PRO A 24 -4.97 -5.95 -48.95
N GLN A 25 -4.96 -6.89 -48.06
CA GLN A 25 -4.58 -6.64 -46.66
C GLN A 25 -3.13 -6.18 -46.65
N THR A 26 -2.91 -4.90 -46.54
CA THR A 26 -1.65 -4.37 -46.06
C THR A 26 -1.52 -4.86 -44.60
N PHE A 27 -0.59 -5.78 -44.41
CA PHE A 27 -0.09 -6.07 -43.07
C PHE A 27 0.51 -4.79 -42.51
N GLY A 28 -0.31 -4.02 -41.81
CA GLY A 28 0.18 -2.94 -40.98
C GLY A 28 1.06 -3.58 -39.93
N PHE A 29 2.35 -3.30 -39.97
CA PHE A 29 3.23 -3.56 -38.83
C PHE A 29 2.54 -2.96 -37.61
N ALA A 30 2.13 -3.83 -36.65
CA ALA A 30 1.71 -3.38 -35.35
C ALA A 30 2.86 -2.53 -34.77
N GLY A 31 2.66 -1.21 -34.78
CA GLY A 31 3.62 -0.29 -34.18
C GLY A 31 3.88 -0.78 -32.75
N LYS A 32 5.16 -0.88 -32.39
CA LYS A 32 5.56 -1.10 -31.00
C LYS A 32 4.78 -0.11 -30.15
N GLN A 33 3.83 -0.58 -29.34
CA GLN A 33 3.27 0.25 -28.27
C GLN A 33 4.47 0.65 -27.43
N GLY A 34 4.77 1.96 -27.39
CA GLY A 34 5.86 2.47 -26.56
C GLY A 34 5.58 2.09 -25.10
N LEU A 35 6.62 1.75 -24.37
CA LEU A 35 6.52 1.57 -22.92
C LEU A 35 5.85 2.81 -22.32
N GLY A 36 4.92 2.60 -21.39
CA GLY A 36 4.26 3.69 -20.68
C GLY A 36 5.26 4.56 -19.90
N LYS A 37 4.78 5.66 -19.34
CA LYS A 37 5.62 6.54 -18.52
C LYS A 37 5.83 5.91 -17.13
N PRO A 38 7.01 6.13 -16.51
CA PRO A 38 7.21 5.79 -15.11
C PRO A 38 6.16 6.44 -14.20
N ILE A 39 5.69 5.71 -13.22
CA ILE A 39 4.75 6.18 -12.19
C ILE A 39 5.52 6.57 -10.95
N LYS A 40 5.30 7.79 -10.46
CA LYS A 40 5.91 8.32 -9.24
C LYS A 40 4.89 8.36 -8.11
N ILE A 41 5.24 7.79 -6.97
CA ILE A 41 4.40 7.67 -5.78
C ILE A 41 5.08 8.37 -4.61
N GLY A 42 4.38 9.29 -3.95
CA GLY A 42 4.82 9.78 -2.64
C GLY A 42 4.32 8.84 -1.55
N TRP A 43 5.22 8.32 -0.73
CA TRP A 43 4.92 7.35 0.32
C TRP A 43 5.23 7.90 1.71
N ILE A 44 4.26 7.85 2.62
CA ILE A 44 4.44 8.10 4.05
C ILE A 44 3.65 7.06 4.85
N THR A 45 4.11 6.65 6.03
CA THR A 45 3.43 5.65 6.86
C THR A 45 3.74 5.89 8.34
N ASP A 46 2.90 5.35 9.21
CA ASP A 46 3.13 5.34 10.66
C ASP A 46 3.42 6.75 11.23
N LEU A 47 2.57 7.73 10.87
CA LEU A 47 2.62 9.09 11.40
C LEU A 47 2.16 9.16 12.84
N HIS A 48 1.20 8.28 13.21
CA HIS A 48 0.68 8.15 14.56
C HIS A 48 0.18 9.46 15.17
N HIS A 49 -0.62 10.22 14.42
CA HIS A 49 -1.29 11.40 15.00
C HIS A 49 -2.13 10.99 16.22
N GLY A 50 -1.91 11.66 17.33
CA GLY A 50 -2.47 11.30 18.64
C GLY A 50 -1.49 10.57 19.57
N TYR A 51 -0.40 10.01 19.03
CA TYR A 51 0.72 9.41 19.75
C TYR A 51 2.04 10.15 19.51
N CYS A 52 2.17 10.80 18.37
CA CYS A 52 3.31 11.64 18.01
C CYS A 52 2.89 13.10 18.05
N THR A 53 3.52 13.88 18.93
CA THR A 53 3.11 15.28 19.21
C THR A 53 3.36 16.23 18.04
N ASP A 54 4.31 15.92 17.16
CA ASP A 54 4.66 16.72 15.98
C ASP A 54 4.19 16.09 14.66
N ALA A 55 3.24 15.13 14.71
CA ALA A 55 2.70 14.43 13.54
C ALA A 55 2.14 15.41 12.49
N GLN A 56 1.49 16.50 12.90
CA GLN A 56 1.00 17.55 12.02
C GLN A 56 2.13 18.16 11.18
N ALA A 57 3.21 18.60 11.82
CA ALA A 57 4.36 19.21 11.15
C ALA A 57 5.09 18.21 10.22
N ARG A 58 5.12 16.93 10.60
CA ARG A 58 5.67 15.85 9.77
C ARG A 58 4.84 15.65 8.50
N LEU A 59 3.53 15.61 8.63
CA LEU A 59 2.61 15.52 7.49
C LEU A 59 2.78 16.72 6.55
N GLU A 60 2.77 17.94 7.10
CA GLU A 60 2.93 19.17 6.31
C GLU A 60 4.26 19.20 5.54
N THR A 61 5.35 18.72 6.17
CA THR A 61 6.65 18.58 5.51
C THR A 61 6.60 17.60 4.32
N PHE A 62 5.91 16.47 4.50
CA PHE A 62 5.69 15.50 3.41
C PHE A 62 4.87 16.12 2.28
N LEU A 63 3.73 16.74 2.62
CA LEU A 63 2.82 17.32 1.62
C LEU A 63 3.50 18.44 0.82
N ALA A 64 4.24 19.34 1.46
CA ALA A 64 5.00 20.37 0.76
C ALA A 64 6.07 19.78 -0.18
N THR A 65 6.72 18.69 0.24
CA THR A 65 7.68 17.99 -0.62
C THR A 65 6.98 17.28 -1.79
N ALA A 66 5.81 16.68 -1.53
CA ALA A 66 5.01 16.04 -2.56
C ALA A 66 4.49 17.06 -3.60
N GLU A 67 4.03 18.23 -3.17
CA GLU A 67 3.65 19.31 -4.08
C GLU A 67 4.80 19.75 -4.98
N ALA A 68 6.00 19.91 -4.41
CA ALA A 68 7.19 20.30 -5.18
C ALA A 68 7.66 19.21 -6.16
N ARG A 69 7.51 17.91 -5.81
CA ARG A 69 7.95 16.78 -6.63
C ARG A 69 6.89 16.29 -7.61
N ASN A 70 5.64 16.68 -7.42
CA ASN A 70 4.49 16.37 -8.27
C ASN A 70 4.39 14.87 -8.64
N PRO A 71 4.23 13.95 -7.66
CA PRO A 71 4.02 12.54 -7.95
C PRO A 71 2.65 12.31 -8.61
N ASP A 72 2.48 11.16 -9.28
CA ASP A 72 1.20 10.77 -9.87
C ASP A 72 0.12 10.58 -8.79
N PHE A 73 0.52 10.11 -7.61
CA PHE A 73 -0.31 10.08 -6.41
C PHE A 73 0.53 10.01 -5.15
N ILE A 74 -0.10 10.29 -4.01
CA ILE A 74 0.46 10.02 -2.69
C ILE A 74 -0.33 8.92 -2.00
N ILE A 75 0.32 8.19 -1.10
CA ILE A 75 -0.32 7.17 -0.28
C ILE A 75 0.22 7.22 1.15
N GLN A 76 -0.67 7.10 2.11
CA GLN A 76 -0.30 6.81 3.49
C GLN A 76 -0.47 5.30 3.76
N GLY A 77 0.52 4.69 4.39
CA GLY A 77 0.67 3.24 4.56
C GLY A 77 0.04 2.66 5.84
N GLY A 78 -0.86 3.40 6.52
CA GLY A 78 -1.50 3.00 7.77
C GLY A 78 -0.90 3.67 9.01
N ASP A 79 -1.56 3.49 10.15
CA ASP A 79 -1.23 4.12 11.42
C ASP A 79 -1.08 5.63 11.30
N PHE A 80 -2.10 6.23 10.68
CA PHE A 80 -2.11 7.62 10.27
C PHE A 80 -2.70 8.52 11.36
N CYS A 81 -3.96 8.31 11.73
CA CYS A 81 -4.63 9.06 12.81
C CYS A 81 -5.90 8.36 13.31
N HIS A 82 -6.31 8.69 14.54
CA HIS A 82 -7.60 8.28 15.07
C HIS A 82 -8.76 9.09 14.46
N PRO A 83 -9.98 8.55 14.38
CA PRO A 83 -11.17 9.27 13.90
C PRO A 83 -11.76 10.13 15.02
N THR A 84 -11.01 11.13 15.49
CA THR A 84 -11.38 12.03 16.59
C THR A 84 -11.34 13.48 16.15
N MET A 85 -11.99 14.37 16.91
CA MET A 85 -12.00 15.82 16.61
C MET A 85 -10.60 16.43 16.62
N GLU A 86 -9.70 15.92 17.44
CA GLU A 86 -8.31 16.38 17.49
C GLU A 86 -7.56 16.12 16.18
N ALA A 87 -8.02 15.15 15.36
CA ALA A 87 -7.43 14.88 14.06
C ALA A 87 -7.98 15.77 12.92
N GLU A 88 -8.98 16.61 13.15
CA GLU A 88 -9.56 17.46 12.10
C GLU A 88 -8.53 18.37 11.40
N PRO A 89 -7.63 19.10 12.10
CA PRO A 89 -6.62 19.92 11.42
C PRO A 89 -5.65 19.07 10.58
N PHE A 90 -5.29 17.89 11.08
CA PHE A 90 -4.40 16.93 10.43
C PHE A 90 -5.05 16.37 9.15
N LEU A 91 -6.28 15.92 9.23
CA LEU A 91 -7.06 15.44 8.08
C LEU A 91 -7.33 16.57 7.07
N LYS A 92 -7.60 17.79 7.55
CA LYS A 92 -7.77 18.94 6.67
C LYS A 92 -6.52 19.20 5.83
N ALA A 93 -5.32 19.12 6.41
CA ALA A 93 -4.07 19.27 5.66
C ALA A 93 -3.95 18.20 4.57
N TRP A 94 -4.25 16.94 4.90
CA TRP A 94 -4.26 15.83 3.93
C TRP A 94 -5.28 16.06 2.81
N HIS A 95 -6.52 16.42 3.15
CA HIS A 95 -7.58 16.64 2.17
C HIS A 95 -7.32 17.84 1.24
N GLN A 96 -6.55 18.84 1.71
CA GLN A 96 -6.17 19.99 0.91
C GLN A 96 -5.14 19.68 -0.18
N TYR A 97 -4.40 18.57 -0.08
CA TYR A 97 -3.52 18.14 -1.16
C TYR A 97 -4.33 17.92 -2.44
N LYS A 98 -3.90 18.52 -3.57
CA LYS A 98 -4.68 18.56 -4.82
C LYS A 98 -4.47 17.33 -5.72
N GLY A 99 -3.38 16.60 -5.54
CA GLY A 99 -3.11 15.38 -6.28
C GLY A 99 -3.98 14.20 -5.81
N ALA A 100 -3.94 13.11 -6.57
CA ALA A 100 -4.55 11.85 -6.15
C ALA A 100 -3.89 11.37 -4.86
N LYS A 101 -4.71 10.86 -3.94
CA LYS A 101 -4.27 10.38 -2.64
C LYS A 101 -5.03 9.15 -2.20
N TYR A 102 -4.33 8.22 -1.57
CA TYR A 102 -4.86 6.92 -1.18
C TYR A 102 -4.48 6.58 0.25
N HIS A 103 -5.22 5.65 0.84
CA HIS A 103 -5.10 5.24 2.22
C HIS A 103 -4.95 3.73 2.36
N VAL A 104 -4.17 3.33 3.35
CA VAL A 104 -4.12 1.96 3.87
C VAL A 104 -4.53 2.02 5.33
N LEU A 105 -5.34 1.08 5.79
CA LEU A 105 -5.72 0.98 7.20
C LEU A 105 -4.59 0.32 8.00
N GLY A 106 -4.09 1.01 9.03
CA GLY A 106 -3.22 0.45 10.05
C GLY A 106 -4.00 0.06 11.30
N ASN A 107 -3.40 -0.72 12.19
CA ASN A 107 -4.10 -1.20 13.37
C ASN A 107 -4.41 -0.07 14.37
N HIS A 108 -3.47 0.85 14.58
CA HIS A 108 -3.66 1.95 15.53
C HIS A 108 -4.68 3.00 15.06
N ASP A 109 -5.06 3.02 13.80
CA ASP A 109 -6.14 3.89 13.33
C ASP A 109 -7.47 3.57 14.03
N MET A 110 -7.68 2.30 14.41
CA MET A 110 -8.87 1.83 15.13
C MET A 110 -8.73 1.77 16.66
N ASP A 111 -7.71 2.38 17.26
CA ASP A 111 -7.58 2.40 18.72
C ASP A 111 -8.75 3.12 19.41
N LYS A 112 -9.23 4.21 18.82
CA LYS A 112 -10.28 5.06 19.41
C LYS A 112 -11.61 5.05 18.66
N GLY A 113 -11.70 4.33 17.57
CA GLY A 113 -12.89 4.27 16.74
C GLY A 113 -13.09 2.93 16.05
N SER A 114 -14.17 2.80 15.31
CA SER A 114 -14.40 1.65 14.45
C SER A 114 -13.71 1.85 13.09
N LYS A 115 -13.48 0.73 12.39
CA LYS A 115 -13.02 0.75 10.99
C LYS A 115 -13.92 1.62 10.11
N GLN A 116 -15.23 1.53 10.29
CA GLN A 116 -16.20 2.35 9.56
C GLN A 116 -16.00 3.85 9.81
N GLN A 117 -15.80 4.26 11.06
CA GLN A 117 -15.58 5.68 11.41
C GLN A 117 -14.30 6.23 10.77
N ILE A 118 -13.21 5.44 10.76
CA ILE A 118 -11.98 5.92 10.11
C ILE A 118 -12.12 5.99 8.59
N MET A 119 -12.79 5.01 7.97
CA MET A 119 -13.06 5.03 6.53
C MET A 119 -13.89 6.26 6.13
N GLU A 120 -14.90 6.62 6.93
CA GLU A 120 -15.69 7.84 6.72
C GLU A 120 -14.82 9.10 6.84
N ALA A 121 -13.99 9.21 7.88
CA ALA A 121 -13.10 10.34 8.10
C ALA A 121 -12.06 10.51 6.98
N TRP A 122 -11.66 9.43 6.33
CA TRP A 122 -10.68 9.42 5.24
C TRP A 122 -11.29 9.41 3.85
N GLU A 123 -12.61 9.40 3.75
CA GLU A 123 -13.34 9.26 2.47
C GLU A 123 -12.97 7.97 1.70
N MET A 124 -12.65 6.89 2.46
CA MET A 124 -12.36 5.57 1.89
C MET A 124 -13.64 4.82 1.52
N PRO A 125 -13.81 4.39 0.28
CA PRO A 125 -15.02 3.66 -0.14
C PRO A 125 -15.04 2.19 0.33
N SER A 126 -13.87 1.62 0.64
CA SER A 126 -13.70 0.21 1.02
C SER A 126 -12.43 0.02 1.83
N PRO A 127 -12.39 -0.93 2.78
CA PRO A 127 -11.19 -1.21 3.57
C PRO A 127 -10.06 -1.84 2.72
N TYR A 128 -10.40 -2.48 1.63
CA TYR A 128 -9.46 -2.98 0.61
C TYR A 128 -10.01 -2.69 -0.78
N TYR A 129 -9.14 -2.42 -1.73
CA TYR A 129 -9.54 -1.99 -3.07
C TYR A 129 -8.40 -2.15 -4.08
N ALA A 130 -8.76 -2.04 -5.36
CA ALA A 130 -7.83 -1.97 -6.47
C ALA A 130 -7.89 -0.61 -7.15
N LEU A 131 -6.76 -0.14 -7.64
CA LEU A 131 -6.67 1.04 -8.51
C LEU A 131 -5.66 0.80 -9.63
N GLU A 132 -5.79 1.53 -10.70
CA GLU A 132 -4.87 1.50 -11.84
C GLU A 132 -4.24 2.86 -12.04
N GLN A 133 -2.93 2.86 -12.23
CA GLN A 133 -2.18 4.05 -12.63
C GLN A 133 -1.16 3.67 -13.70
N GLY A 134 -1.30 4.25 -14.88
CA GLY A 134 -0.48 3.89 -16.03
C GLY A 134 -0.55 2.39 -16.34
N ASP A 135 0.61 1.78 -16.47
CA ASP A 135 0.74 0.36 -16.79
C ASP A 135 0.68 -0.57 -15.59
N PHE A 136 0.43 -0.04 -14.38
CA PHE A 136 0.43 -0.81 -13.14
C PHE A 136 -0.96 -0.89 -12.52
N ARG A 137 -1.21 -2.02 -11.82
CA ARG A 137 -2.37 -2.22 -10.95
C ARG A 137 -1.90 -2.33 -9.50
N PHE A 138 -2.56 -1.59 -8.63
CA PHE A 138 -2.29 -1.57 -7.19
C PHE A 138 -3.44 -2.25 -6.47
N LEU A 139 -3.10 -3.12 -5.52
CA LEU A 139 -4.03 -3.90 -4.71
C LEU A 139 -3.76 -3.58 -3.25
N VAL A 140 -4.62 -2.75 -2.67
CA VAL A 140 -4.53 -2.38 -1.26
C VAL A 140 -5.27 -3.42 -0.42
N LEU A 141 -4.59 -3.96 0.58
CA LEU A 141 -5.14 -4.97 1.49
C LEU A 141 -5.39 -4.39 2.88
N ASP A 142 -6.45 -4.86 3.51
CA ASP A 142 -6.75 -4.64 4.92
C ASP A 142 -6.34 -5.89 5.72
N CYS A 143 -5.35 -5.75 6.57
CA CYS A 143 -4.88 -6.83 7.45
C CYS A 143 -5.42 -6.69 8.89
N ASN A 144 -6.45 -5.87 9.11
CA ASN A 144 -6.95 -5.51 10.43
C ASN A 144 -8.21 -6.31 10.79
N TYR A 145 -8.05 -7.63 10.85
CA TYR A 145 -9.06 -8.55 11.37
C TYR A 145 -8.49 -9.36 12.53
N LEU A 146 -9.35 -9.66 13.49
CA LEU A 146 -9.07 -10.63 14.55
C LEU A 146 -9.94 -11.88 14.36
N LEU A 147 -9.45 -13.02 14.84
CA LEU A 147 -10.19 -14.29 14.86
C LEU A 147 -10.63 -14.56 16.28
N LYS A 148 -11.94 -14.58 16.52
CA LYS A 148 -12.56 -14.87 17.81
C LYS A 148 -13.69 -15.87 17.63
N ASP A 149 -13.67 -16.95 18.37
CA ASP A 149 -14.69 -18.01 18.32
C ASP A 149 -14.98 -18.53 16.90
N GLY A 150 -13.92 -18.62 16.07
CA GLY A 150 -14.01 -19.05 14.66
C GLY A 150 -14.55 -18.01 13.69
N GLN A 151 -14.80 -16.78 14.13
CA GLN A 151 -15.30 -15.68 13.31
C GLN A 151 -14.25 -14.59 13.12
N TYR A 152 -14.18 -14.03 11.91
CA TYR A 152 -13.37 -12.86 11.62
C TYR A 152 -14.15 -11.60 12.03
N ILE A 153 -13.52 -10.77 12.86
CA ILE A 153 -14.11 -9.55 13.40
C ILE A 153 -13.22 -8.37 13.03
N ASP A 154 -13.84 -7.26 12.64
CA ASP A 154 -13.13 -6.01 12.36
C ASP A 154 -12.44 -5.46 13.61
N TYR A 155 -11.32 -4.76 13.38
CA TYR A 155 -10.72 -3.94 14.42
C TYR A 155 -11.62 -2.76 14.77
N GLU A 156 -11.81 -2.55 16.06
CA GLU A 156 -12.48 -1.38 16.62
C GLU A 156 -12.10 -1.13 18.06
N ARG A 157 -11.93 0.14 18.44
CA ARG A 157 -11.70 0.60 19.82
C ARG A 157 -10.67 -0.23 20.59
N GLY A 158 -9.57 -0.58 19.94
CA GLY A 158 -8.48 -1.34 20.53
C GLY A 158 -8.79 -2.81 20.85
N ASN A 159 -9.82 -3.41 20.25
CA ASN A 159 -10.18 -4.81 20.48
C ASN A 159 -9.11 -5.83 20.07
N PHE A 160 -8.11 -5.37 19.31
CA PHE A 160 -7.03 -6.19 18.76
C PHE A 160 -5.81 -6.33 19.68
N TYR A 161 -5.83 -5.76 20.88
CA TYR A 161 -4.77 -5.98 21.87
C TYR A 161 -4.87 -7.39 22.48
N ILE A 162 -4.76 -8.39 21.64
CA ILE A 162 -4.75 -9.81 21.97
C ILE A 162 -3.50 -10.48 21.41
N PRO A 163 -3.06 -11.64 21.93
CA PRO A 163 -1.88 -12.32 21.40
C PRO A 163 -2.05 -12.80 19.96
N LEU A 164 -0.95 -12.82 19.21
CA LEU A 164 -0.86 -13.58 17.96
C LEU A 164 -1.09 -15.08 18.24
N PRO A 165 -1.61 -15.84 17.26
CA PRO A 165 -1.86 -15.47 15.85
C PRO A 165 -3.28 -14.97 15.54
N ASN A 166 -4.06 -14.58 16.55
CA ASN A 166 -5.48 -14.30 16.39
C ASN A 166 -5.80 -12.85 15.99
N ARG A 167 -4.83 -12.07 15.64
CA ARG A 167 -4.96 -10.69 15.13
C ARG A 167 -4.08 -10.47 13.91
N ASP A 168 -4.17 -9.28 13.29
CA ASP A 168 -3.42 -8.88 12.10
C ASP A 168 -3.67 -9.81 10.91
N LEU A 169 -4.92 -10.25 10.75
CA LEU A 169 -5.30 -11.25 9.76
C LEU A 169 -5.90 -10.59 8.50
N VAL A 170 -5.67 -11.22 7.36
CA VAL A 170 -6.42 -10.95 6.13
C VAL A 170 -7.66 -11.84 6.11
N HIS A 171 -8.84 -11.23 5.91
CA HIS A 171 -10.10 -11.96 5.85
C HIS A 171 -10.13 -12.94 4.66
N PRO A 172 -10.65 -14.17 4.81
CA PRO A 172 -10.70 -15.14 3.71
C PRO A 172 -11.40 -14.62 2.44
N ASN A 173 -12.50 -13.88 2.59
CA ASN A 173 -13.18 -13.27 1.43
C ASN A 173 -12.30 -12.27 0.68
N GLN A 174 -11.41 -11.56 1.38
CA GLN A 174 -10.45 -10.67 0.76
C GLN A 174 -9.35 -11.44 0.01
N ILE A 175 -8.94 -12.61 0.52
CA ILE A 175 -8.00 -13.49 -0.19
C ILE A 175 -8.61 -13.98 -1.51
N GLU A 176 -9.89 -14.34 -1.52
CA GLU A 176 -10.60 -14.71 -2.75
C GLU A 176 -10.83 -13.52 -3.68
N TRP A 177 -11.10 -12.32 -3.14
CA TRP A 177 -11.14 -11.09 -3.91
C TRP A 177 -9.78 -10.82 -4.60
N LEU A 178 -8.67 -10.94 -3.85
CA LEU A 178 -7.31 -10.79 -4.40
C LEU A 178 -7.07 -11.78 -5.56
N ARG A 179 -7.50 -13.03 -5.40
CA ARG A 179 -7.43 -14.05 -6.47
C ARG A 179 -8.20 -13.60 -7.71
N GLY A 180 -9.41 -13.08 -7.52
CA GLY A 180 -10.25 -12.54 -8.59
C GLY A 180 -9.60 -11.36 -9.30
N GLU A 181 -9.06 -10.40 -8.54
CA GLU A 181 -8.38 -9.23 -9.07
C GLU A 181 -7.16 -9.60 -9.93
N LEU A 182 -6.35 -10.54 -9.43
CA LEU A 182 -5.20 -11.06 -10.16
C LEU A 182 -5.59 -11.92 -11.38
N ALA A 183 -6.80 -12.45 -11.42
CA ALA A 183 -7.29 -13.21 -12.57
C ALA A 183 -7.79 -12.32 -13.72
N GLN A 184 -8.17 -11.06 -13.43
CA GLN A 184 -8.83 -10.16 -14.37
C GLN A 184 -7.88 -9.13 -15.01
N THR A 185 -6.59 -9.17 -14.69
CA THR A 185 -5.62 -8.20 -15.20
C THR A 185 -4.41 -8.88 -15.81
N ASN A 186 -3.82 -8.23 -16.80
CA ASN A 186 -2.50 -8.59 -17.35
C ASN A 186 -1.42 -7.56 -16.96
N LYS A 187 -1.78 -6.51 -16.21
CA LYS A 187 -0.83 -5.50 -15.75
C LYS A 187 0.05 -6.04 -14.62
N PRO A 188 1.31 -5.58 -14.52
CA PRO A 188 2.11 -5.78 -13.32
C PRO A 188 1.38 -5.24 -12.10
N CYS A 189 1.37 -6.05 -11.01
CA CYS A 189 0.63 -5.74 -9.80
C CYS A 189 1.58 -5.37 -8.66
N VAL A 190 1.21 -4.37 -7.90
CA VAL A 190 1.85 -3.98 -6.64
C VAL A 190 0.83 -4.17 -5.52
N ILE A 191 1.19 -4.93 -4.49
CA ILE A 191 0.36 -5.11 -3.30
C ILE A 191 0.80 -4.12 -2.23
N ILE A 192 -0.15 -3.52 -1.55
CA ILE A 192 0.10 -2.60 -0.44
C ILE A 192 -0.72 -3.05 0.76
N SER A 193 -0.07 -3.20 1.90
CA SER A 193 -0.70 -3.54 3.18
C SER A 193 -0.01 -2.76 4.30
N HIS A 194 -0.66 -2.60 5.44
CA HIS A 194 0.03 -2.00 6.59
C HIS A 194 0.99 -3.01 7.22
N GLN A 195 0.48 -4.18 7.64
CA GLN A 195 1.31 -5.25 8.19
C GLN A 195 1.99 -6.06 7.07
N SER A 196 3.19 -6.58 7.35
CA SER A 196 4.01 -7.25 6.35
C SER A 196 3.51 -8.64 5.95
N LEU A 197 3.70 -8.95 4.66
CA LEU A 197 3.43 -10.26 4.08
C LEU A 197 4.69 -11.13 3.95
N ASP A 198 5.86 -10.61 4.32
CA ASP A 198 7.14 -11.33 4.38
C ASP A 198 7.38 -11.98 5.75
N GLU A 199 8.60 -12.44 6.01
CA GLU A 199 8.97 -13.17 7.24
C GLU A 199 10.16 -12.55 7.96
N ILE A 200 10.57 -11.33 7.60
CA ILE A 200 11.85 -10.75 8.05
C ILE A 200 11.92 -10.65 9.58
N TRP A 201 10.83 -10.25 10.23
CA TRP A 201 10.79 -10.04 11.69
C TRP A 201 9.91 -11.09 12.38
N GLY A 202 10.18 -12.33 12.13
CA GLY A 202 9.54 -13.54 12.61
C GLY A 202 8.46 -13.38 13.68
N GLY A 203 7.20 -13.50 13.29
CA GLY A 203 6.06 -13.50 14.19
C GLY A 203 5.27 -12.20 14.30
N TYR A 204 5.76 -11.08 13.77
CA TYR A 204 5.06 -9.79 13.83
C TYR A 204 4.34 -9.40 12.53
N GLY A 205 4.52 -10.11 11.44
CA GLY A 205 3.76 -9.92 10.21
C GLY A 205 2.39 -10.59 10.26
N VAL A 206 1.66 -10.50 9.14
CA VAL A 206 0.34 -11.15 8.97
C VAL A 206 0.43 -12.65 9.26
N PRO A 207 -0.27 -13.19 10.28
CA PRO A 207 -0.17 -14.62 10.63
C PRO A 207 -0.60 -15.57 9.51
N ASN A 208 -1.63 -15.21 8.74
CA ASN A 208 -2.10 -16.00 7.61
C ASN A 208 -1.50 -15.55 6.26
N ARG A 209 -0.34 -14.88 6.26
CA ARG A 209 0.38 -14.42 5.06
C ARG A 209 0.67 -15.52 4.05
N LEU A 210 0.87 -16.77 4.49
CA LEU A 210 1.11 -17.89 3.57
C LEU A 210 -0.08 -18.16 2.65
N ALA A 211 -1.32 -17.92 3.12
CA ALA A 211 -2.51 -18.03 2.28
C ALA A 211 -2.54 -16.91 1.22
N VAL A 212 -2.17 -15.68 1.59
CA VAL A 212 -2.04 -14.55 0.65
C VAL A 212 -0.93 -14.82 -0.35
N ARG A 213 0.26 -15.22 0.12
CA ARG A 213 1.42 -15.51 -0.74
C ARG A 213 1.14 -16.67 -1.71
N LYS A 214 0.37 -17.68 -1.28
CA LYS A 214 -0.07 -18.74 -2.18
C LYS A 214 -0.85 -18.21 -3.39
N VAL A 215 -1.76 -17.25 -3.18
CA VAL A 215 -2.50 -16.59 -4.27
C VAL A 215 -1.56 -15.81 -5.19
N ILE A 216 -0.58 -15.12 -4.61
CA ILE A 216 0.45 -14.40 -5.37
C ILE A 216 1.29 -15.38 -6.21
N ASP A 217 1.76 -16.46 -5.61
CA ASP A 217 2.57 -17.47 -6.29
C ASP A 217 1.79 -18.17 -7.42
N GLU A 218 0.52 -18.51 -7.19
CA GLU A 218 -0.36 -19.06 -8.21
C GLU A 218 -0.53 -18.09 -9.41
N ALA A 219 -0.70 -16.79 -9.15
CA ALA A 219 -0.77 -15.80 -10.21
C ALA A 219 0.56 -15.68 -10.97
N ASN A 220 1.69 -15.61 -10.22
CA ASN A 220 3.01 -15.45 -10.82
C ASN A 220 3.49 -16.67 -11.60
N ASN A 221 2.96 -17.86 -11.33
CA ASN A 221 3.30 -19.09 -12.03
C ASN A 221 2.49 -19.32 -13.33
N ARG A 222 1.47 -18.51 -13.63
CA ARG A 222 0.76 -18.60 -14.92
C ARG A 222 1.69 -18.13 -16.05
N PRO A 223 1.72 -18.84 -17.20
CA PRO A 223 2.53 -18.42 -18.35
C PRO A 223 2.12 -17.03 -18.85
N GLU A 224 0.84 -16.81 -18.97
CA GLU A 224 0.21 -15.52 -19.32
C GLU A 224 -0.62 -15.05 -18.13
N GLY A 225 -0.51 -13.80 -17.78
CA GLY A 225 -1.27 -13.24 -16.67
C GLY A 225 -0.48 -12.23 -15.87
N PRO A 226 -1.11 -11.64 -14.87
CA PRO A 226 -0.51 -10.60 -14.06
C PRO A 226 0.67 -11.17 -13.30
N LYS A 227 1.64 -10.29 -13.04
CA LYS A 227 2.75 -10.59 -12.15
C LYS A 227 2.71 -9.62 -10.98
N VAL A 228 2.60 -10.16 -9.78
CA VAL A 228 2.87 -9.38 -8.59
C VAL A 228 4.37 -9.17 -8.52
N ILE A 229 4.80 -7.94 -8.64
CA ILE A 229 6.22 -7.56 -8.70
C ILE A 229 6.75 -7.08 -7.37
N ALA A 230 5.89 -6.47 -6.55
CA ALA A 230 6.28 -5.93 -5.25
C ALA A 230 5.13 -5.92 -4.24
N CYS A 231 5.51 -5.98 -2.96
CA CYS A 231 4.67 -5.71 -1.80
C CYS A 231 5.32 -4.59 -0.98
N PHE A 232 4.55 -3.59 -0.57
CA PHE A 232 4.98 -2.51 0.31
C PHE A 232 4.18 -2.54 1.61
N CYS A 233 4.85 -2.32 2.74
CA CYS A 233 4.20 -2.23 4.04
C CYS A 233 4.88 -1.21 4.96
N GLY A 234 4.21 -0.86 6.08
CA GLY A 234 4.73 -0.10 7.21
C GLY A 234 4.82 -0.95 8.47
N HIS A 235 4.16 -0.52 9.55
CA HIS A 235 3.88 -1.24 10.79
C HIS A 235 5.09 -1.53 11.70
N HIS A 236 6.18 -2.06 11.15
CA HIS A 236 7.34 -2.46 11.97
C HIS A 236 8.25 -1.29 12.34
N HIS A 237 8.04 -0.11 11.79
CA HIS A 237 8.91 1.05 11.95
C HIS A 237 10.37 0.74 11.60
N LEU A 238 10.56 -0.01 10.52
CA LEU A 238 11.85 -0.49 10.06
C LEU A 238 12.02 -0.22 8.57
N ASP A 239 13.26 0.00 8.17
CA ASP A 239 13.67 0.02 6.77
C ASP A 239 14.29 -1.33 6.42
N ASP A 240 13.51 -2.19 5.78
CA ASP A 240 13.99 -3.52 5.43
C ASP A 240 13.52 -3.96 4.04
N TYR A 241 14.13 -5.01 3.53
CA TYR A 241 13.87 -5.53 2.19
C TYR A 241 14.11 -7.03 2.11
N SER A 242 13.20 -7.73 1.45
CA SER A 242 13.38 -9.14 1.09
C SER A 242 12.93 -9.42 -0.35
N TYR A 243 13.46 -10.50 -0.91
CA TYR A 243 13.08 -10.99 -2.23
C TYR A 243 12.70 -12.46 -2.12
N ILE A 244 11.41 -12.76 -2.26
CA ILE A 244 10.86 -14.08 -2.01
C ILE A 244 9.98 -14.47 -3.21
N ASN A 245 10.24 -15.64 -3.80
CA ASN A 245 9.45 -16.18 -4.92
C ASN A 245 9.27 -15.17 -6.08
N LYS A 246 10.33 -14.42 -6.40
CA LYS A 246 10.37 -13.39 -7.46
C LYS A 246 9.52 -12.14 -7.17
N VAL A 247 9.12 -11.93 -5.93
CA VAL A 247 8.43 -10.73 -5.45
C VAL A 247 9.34 -9.95 -4.52
N HIS A 248 9.40 -8.64 -4.72
CA HIS A 248 10.12 -7.71 -3.85
C HIS A 248 9.22 -7.29 -2.68
N TYR A 249 9.68 -7.41 -1.45
CA TYR A 249 8.98 -6.96 -0.24
C TYR A 249 9.76 -5.81 0.38
N PHE A 250 9.13 -4.66 0.49
CA PHE A 250 9.72 -3.45 1.06
C PHE A 250 8.98 -3.10 2.34
N GLN A 251 9.72 -3.06 3.46
CA GLN A 251 9.24 -2.48 4.70
C GLN A 251 9.69 -1.01 4.72
N MET A 252 8.70 -0.12 4.76
CA MET A 252 8.90 1.32 4.72
C MET A 252 8.87 1.84 6.16
N ASN A 253 9.94 2.49 6.57
CA ASN A 253 10.07 2.97 7.94
C ASN A 253 9.03 4.02 8.30
N SER A 254 8.67 4.09 9.59
CA SER A 254 7.76 5.09 10.16
C SER A 254 8.22 6.52 9.88
N ALA A 255 7.27 7.41 9.67
CA ALA A 255 7.55 8.83 9.57
C ALA A 255 8.00 9.46 10.88
N SER A 256 7.78 8.82 12.03
CA SER A 256 7.80 9.46 13.33
C SER A 256 8.83 8.92 14.31
N TYR A 257 8.84 7.62 14.55
CA TYR A 257 9.68 7.03 15.59
C TYR A 257 9.84 5.51 15.42
N TYR A 258 10.77 4.95 16.21
CA TYR A 258 10.90 3.52 16.43
C TYR A 258 10.47 3.16 17.87
N TYR A 259 9.83 2.02 18.06
CA TYR A 259 9.48 1.49 19.38
C TYR A 259 10.71 0.85 20.04
N ALA A 260 11.39 1.58 20.93
CA ALA A 260 12.64 1.16 21.55
C ALA A 260 12.49 0.56 22.96
N GLY A 261 11.31 0.61 23.56
CA GLY A 261 11.06 0.18 24.94
C GLY A 261 10.34 -1.15 25.07
N GLU A 262 10.41 -1.75 26.26
CA GLU A 262 9.59 -2.90 26.63
C GLU A 262 8.15 -2.44 26.85
N GLY A 263 7.19 -3.08 26.18
CA GLY A 263 5.76 -2.82 26.35
C GLY A 263 5.18 -1.98 25.21
N PHE A 264 4.69 -2.66 24.20
CA PHE A 264 3.78 -2.08 23.21
C PHE A 264 2.55 -1.49 23.95
N GLY A 265 2.29 -0.20 23.77
CA GLY A 265 1.05 0.45 24.24
C GLY A 265 1.12 1.27 25.52
N SER A 266 2.18 1.20 26.33
CA SER A 266 2.48 2.27 27.29
C SER A 266 3.23 3.39 26.57
N ASP A 267 3.41 4.55 27.22
CA ASP A 267 4.37 5.59 26.80
C ASP A 267 5.81 5.05 26.71
N GLY A 268 5.93 3.80 26.30
CA GLY A 268 7.13 3.02 26.12
C GLY A 268 8.12 3.82 25.32
N ALA A 269 9.36 3.75 25.71
CA ALA A 269 10.44 4.54 25.20
C ALA A 269 10.45 4.53 23.66
N LYS A 270 9.95 5.62 23.08
CA LYS A 270 9.99 5.89 21.64
C LYS A 270 11.34 6.52 21.33
N ALA A 271 12.02 6.00 20.31
CA ALA A 271 13.17 6.66 19.73
C ALA A 271 12.68 7.55 18.57
N MET A 272 12.50 8.83 18.85
CA MET A 272 11.97 9.81 17.88
C MET A 272 12.98 10.10 16.78
N TYR A 273 12.50 10.22 15.55
CA TYR A 273 13.32 10.77 14.46
C TYR A 273 13.30 12.29 14.51
N LYS A 274 14.46 12.91 14.23
CA LYS A 274 14.60 14.36 14.15
C LYS A 274 13.74 14.93 13.03
N ASP A 275 13.77 14.32 11.87
CA ASP A 275 13.01 14.72 10.68
C ASP A 275 12.03 13.63 10.28
N PRO A 276 10.87 13.96 9.66
CA PRO A 276 9.95 12.95 9.18
C PRO A 276 10.56 12.09 8.09
N LEU A 277 10.35 10.78 8.16
CA LEU A 277 10.74 9.87 7.09
C LEU A 277 9.58 9.68 6.11
N PHE A 278 9.93 9.70 4.85
CA PHE A 278 9.04 9.39 3.72
C PHE A 278 9.89 9.06 2.50
N ALA A 279 9.28 8.55 1.45
CA ALA A 279 9.98 8.19 0.24
C ALA A 279 9.21 8.59 -1.02
N PHE A 280 9.93 8.65 -2.14
CA PHE A 280 9.32 8.66 -3.47
C PHE A 280 9.70 7.38 -4.19
N VAL A 281 8.67 6.63 -4.58
CA VAL A 281 8.82 5.36 -5.30
C VAL A 281 8.55 5.61 -6.76
N THR A 282 9.46 5.19 -7.63
CA THR A 282 9.27 5.22 -9.08
C THR A 282 9.14 3.79 -9.59
N LEU A 283 8.03 3.48 -10.23
CA LEU A 283 7.79 2.24 -10.96
C LEU A 283 8.01 2.53 -12.45
N ASP A 284 9.07 1.95 -13.02
CA ASP A 284 9.37 2.11 -14.43
C ASP A 284 8.89 0.89 -15.23
N PRO A 285 7.98 1.06 -16.21
CA PRO A 285 7.55 -0.03 -17.06
C PRO A 285 8.70 -0.63 -17.89
N ALA A 286 9.85 0.05 -18.02
CA ALA A 286 11.06 -0.53 -18.58
C ALA A 286 11.69 -1.64 -17.72
N GLY A 287 11.23 -1.85 -16.49
CA GLY A 287 11.61 -2.98 -15.64
C GLY A 287 12.37 -2.64 -14.39
N SER A 288 12.05 -1.54 -13.70
CA SER A 288 12.69 -1.22 -12.42
C SER A 288 11.75 -0.60 -11.40
N ILE A 289 12.10 -0.77 -10.13
CA ILE A 289 11.55 -0.03 -8.99
C ILE A 289 12.68 0.74 -8.35
N THR A 290 12.51 2.05 -8.20
CA THR A 290 13.46 2.91 -7.49
C THR A 290 12.78 3.54 -6.29
N ILE A 291 13.43 3.52 -5.13
CA ILE A 291 12.99 4.17 -3.89
C ILE A 291 14.00 5.25 -3.56
N GLU A 292 13.55 6.48 -3.48
CA GLU A 292 14.30 7.63 -2.98
C GLU A 292 13.81 7.93 -1.56
N GLY A 293 14.50 7.37 -0.57
CA GLY A 293 14.14 7.48 0.82
C GLY A 293 14.78 8.67 1.52
N ARG A 294 14.08 9.24 2.50
CA ARG A 294 14.62 10.31 3.33
C ARG A 294 15.51 9.77 4.43
N GLN A 295 16.58 10.50 4.71
CA GLN A 295 17.49 10.23 5.81
C GLN A 295 17.21 11.19 6.97
N SER A 296 17.36 10.71 8.21
CA SER A 296 17.26 11.48 9.44
C SER A 296 18.25 10.94 10.48
N SER A 297 18.05 11.32 11.72
CA SER A 297 18.79 10.79 12.89
C SER A 297 17.80 10.61 14.06
N PHE A 298 18.20 9.81 15.05
CA PHE A 298 17.43 9.74 16.28
C PHE A 298 17.65 10.96 17.17
N LEU A 299 16.59 11.47 17.77
CA LEU A 299 16.69 12.35 18.93
C LEU A 299 17.02 11.51 20.18
N PRO A 300 17.78 12.04 21.15
CA PRO A 300 17.98 11.36 22.44
C PRO A 300 16.65 11.21 23.22
N PRO A 301 16.46 10.06 23.89
CA PRO A 301 17.34 8.91 23.94
C PRO A 301 17.23 8.04 22.68
N THR A 302 18.36 7.73 22.07
CA THR A 302 18.45 6.86 20.89
C THR A 302 18.19 5.38 21.26
N PRO A 303 17.91 4.46 20.31
CA PRO A 303 17.78 3.03 20.61
C PRO A 303 19.01 2.46 21.35
N MET A 304 20.21 2.93 21.00
CA MET A 304 21.45 2.53 21.68
C MET A 304 21.48 3.00 23.15
N GLN A 305 21.08 4.25 23.40
CA GLN A 305 21.02 4.80 24.78
C GLN A 305 19.92 4.11 25.60
N GLN A 306 18.87 3.63 24.97
CA GLN A 306 17.79 2.83 25.58
C GLN A 306 18.16 1.36 25.73
N LYS A 307 19.37 0.95 25.31
CA LYS A 307 19.88 -0.44 25.38
C LYS A 307 19.01 -1.44 24.62
N HIS A 308 18.39 -0.99 23.52
CA HIS A 308 17.59 -1.88 22.69
C HIS A 308 18.47 -2.99 22.11
N PRO A 309 18.08 -4.29 22.17
CA PRO A 309 18.92 -5.40 21.75
C PRO A 309 19.33 -5.32 20.26
N ASP A 310 18.44 -4.81 19.42
CA ASP A 310 18.68 -4.67 17.97
C ASP A 310 19.12 -3.26 17.56
N ALA A 311 19.57 -2.41 18.49
CA ALA A 311 19.92 -1.01 18.24
C ALA A 311 20.87 -0.81 17.05
N ALA A 312 21.76 -1.76 16.80
CA ALA A 312 22.70 -1.72 15.68
C ALA A 312 22.05 -1.95 14.30
N ARG A 313 20.85 -2.54 14.28
CA ARG A 313 20.08 -2.84 13.05
C ARG A 313 19.00 -1.79 12.75
N ILE A 314 18.68 -0.95 13.74
CA ILE A 314 17.60 0.03 13.65
C ILE A 314 18.20 1.34 13.13
N SER A 315 17.59 1.86 12.08
CA SER A 315 18.03 3.10 11.45
C SER A 315 16.92 4.15 11.40
N ALA A 316 17.31 5.44 11.46
CA ALA A 316 16.41 6.56 11.29
C ALA A 316 16.39 7.01 9.81
N ASN A 317 16.15 6.09 8.88
CA ASN A 317 16.10 6.38 7.46
C ASN A 317 15.19 5.43 6.69
N ILE A 318 14.81 5.82 5.50
CA ILE A 318 14.38 4.93 4.44
C ILE A 318 15.51 4.91 3.42
N SER A 319 16.03 3.73 3.12
CA SER A 319 17.18 3.55 2.21
C SER A 319 16.81 3.85 0.77
N ASN A 320 17.73 4.47 0.04
CA ASN A 320 17.66 4.50 -1.40
C ASN A 320 17.87 3.09 -1.95
N ARG A 321 16.95 2.62 -2.80
CA ARG A 321 17.00 1.30 -3.41
C ARG A 321 16.69 1.37 -4.90
N SER A 322 17.30 0.50 -5.68
CA SER A 322 16.94 0.26 -7.06
C SER A 322 16.99 -1.23 -7.33
N VAL A 323 15.87 -1.80 -7.78
CA VAL A 323 15.75 -3.23 -8.08
C VAL A 323 15.18 -3.42 -9.47
N GLY A 324 15.67 -4.45 -10.17
CA GLY A 324 15.13 -4.85 -11.46
C GLY A 324 13.88 -5.70 -11.29
N ILE A 325 12.84 -5.40 -12.03
CA ILE A 325 11.65 -6.24 -12.17
C ILE A 325 11.69 -6.89 -13.55
N ASN A 326 11.76 -8.23 -13.56
CA ASN A 326 11.62 -9.02 -14.79
C ASN A 326 10.29 -9.79 -14.72
N PRO A 327 9.15 -9.17 -15.03
CA PRO A 327 7.90 -9.90 -15.12
C PRO A 327 8.03 -10.89 -16.30
N VAL A 328 8.03 -12.18 -15.99
CA VAL A 328 7.90 -13.23 -17.03
C VAL A 328 6.53 -13.03 -17.67
N GLY A 329 6.48 -12.56 -18.88
CA GLY A 329 5.24 -12.16 -19.59
C GLY A 329 5.33 -10.78 -20.25
N TRP A 330 6.19 -9.90 -19.77
CA TRP A 330 6.44 -8.60 -20.41
C TRP A 330 7.16 -8.69 -21.77
N GLN A 331 7.78 -9.86 -22.04
CA GLN A 331 8.45 -10.10 -23.32
C GLN A 331 7.48 -10.18 -24.53
N GLY A 332 6.16 -10.29 -24.30
CA GLY A 332 5.14 -10.27 -25.34
C GLY A 332 4.69 -8.87 -25.79
N MET A 333 5.12 -7.80 -25.10
CA MET A 333 4.85 -6.40 -25.46
C MET A 333 6.02 -5.74 -26.19
N LYS A 334 6.99 -6.53 -26.67
CA LYS A 334 8.06 -6.04 -27.57
C LYS A 334 7.61 -5.96 -29.00
#